data_a48a760f2cac8ce79b12b51d42c65608
#
_entry.id   a48a760f2cac8ce79b12b51d42c65608
#
_cell.length_a   1.000
_cell.length_b   1.000
_cell.length_c   1.000
_cell.angle_alpha   90.00
_cell.angle_beta   90.00
_cell.angle_gamma   90.00
#
_symmetry.space_group_name_H-M   'P 1'
#
loop_
_entity.id
_entity.type
_entity.pdbx_description
1 polymer ?
#
loop_
_entity_poly.entity_id
_entity_poly.type
_entity_poly.pdbx_seq_one_letter_code
_entity_poly.pdbx_strand_id
1 'polypeptide(L)'
;MSSRHPYRRMIVALLAALVVGGLAATPAAAEPGGDTGDEGASANPTLGSVLEDSTRAWSEAKEKFDASVKRQGELTAQLQATEAQLATVQEQVAAIAVAAYRTGPLTTFAALMDAGTPDSFAERADTINQIAHHNDNLLHELKGLKESQAAQKKALEDEVAAQQQQVQTMEQKKKDAETALKLAGGPSKGFVTANLPSADPVPRTSSGGLPKESCSVKDPTTTGCITPRMLHAMQEAQKDGFKRFVACFRPSGPYEHPKGRACDFSVQTKSGFGGVASGDDFVYGSTLAAYFVKNANQLGVMYVIWFKEIWTPAVGWHHYSGVAGDPSSDHTNHVHLSIL
;
A
#
# COMPACT_ATOMS: atom_id res chain seq x y z
N MET A 1 -0.32 -1.95 -45.72
CA MET A 1 -1.17 -2.96 -45.08
C MET A 1 -0.76 -3.06 -43.64
N SER A 2 -1.60 -2.54 -42.77
CA SER A 2 -1.28 -2.33 -41.33
C SER A 2 -1.64 -3.59 -40.53
N SER A 3 -0.62 -4.28 -40.03
CA SER A 3 -0.78 -5.40 -39.12
C SER A 3 -0.91 -4.85 -37.69
N ARG A 4 -2.14 -4.78 -37.19
CA ARG A 4 -2.43 -4.42 -35.80
C ARG A 4 -2.27 -5.64 -34.91
N HIS A 5 -1.28 -5.64 -34.03
CA HIS A 5 -1.05 -6.69 -33.05
C HIS A 5 -2.21 -6.78 -32.02
N PRO A 6 -2.82 -7.95 -31.81
CA PRO A 6 -3.97 -8.13 -30.92
C PRO A 6 -3.64 -8.18 -29.41
N TYR A 7 -2.36 -8.19 -29.01
CA TYR A 7 -1.95 -8.39 -27.61
C TYR A 7 -2.11 -7.17 -26.70
N ARG A 8 -2.37 -5.98 -27.23
CA ARG A 8 -2.44 -4.75 -26.45
C ARG A 8 -3.74 -4.57 -25.63
N ARG A 9 -4.74 -5.43 -25.85
CA ARG A 9 -6.06 -5.35 -25.20
C ARG A 9 -6.35 -6.41 -24.15
N MET A 10 -5.48 -7.40 -23.95
CA MET A 10 -5.75 -8.52 -23.04
C MET A 10 -5.32 -8.28 -21.57
N ILE A 11 -4.44 -7.34 -21.29
CA ILE A 11 -3.91 -7.14 -19.93
C ILE A 11 -4.82 -6.28 -19.04
N VAL A 12 -5.73 -5.49 -19.62
CA VAL A 12 -6.62 -4.59 -18.87
C VAL A 12 -7.98 -5.24 -18.49
N ALA A 13 -8.35 -6.37 -19.12
CA ALA A 13 -9.68 -6.96 -18.95
C ALA A 13 -9.80 -8.06 -17.87
N LEU A 14 -8.73 -8.43 -17.17
CA LEU A 14 -8.73 -9.54 -16.20
C LEU A 14 -9.04 -9.12 -14.75
N LEU A 15 -9.31 -7.85 -14.49
CA LEU A 15 -9.60 -7.31 -13.15
C LEU A 15 -11.09 -7.25 -12.79
N ALA A 16 -12.01 -7.73 -13.63
CA ALA A 16 -13.46 -7.49 -13.45
C ALA A 16 -14.36 -8.71 -13.22
N ALA A 17 -13.83 -9.92 -13.05
CA ALA A 17 -14.73 -11.08 -12.86
C ALA A 17 -14.11 -12.17 -11.99
N LEU A 18 -14.33 -12.10 -10.67
CA LEU A 18 -14.41 -13.29 -9.80
C LEU A 18 -15.05 -12.88 -8.46
N VAL A 19 -16.37 -12.87 -8.43
CA VAL A 19 -17.17 -12.90 -7.21
C VAL A 19 -17.90 -14.25 -7.21
N VAL A 20 -17.95 -14.85 -6.03
CA VAL A 20 -18.79 -15.96 -5.54
C VAL A 20 -18.05 -17.26 -5.25
N GLY A 21 -17.94 -17.52 -3.98
CA GLY A 21 -17.62 -18.83 -3.40
C GLY A 21 -17.58 -18.71 -1.87
N GLY A 22 -18.73 -18.76 -1.19
CA GLY A 22 -18.82 -18.68 0.26
C GLY A 22 -18.37 -19.98 0.94
N LEU A 23 -17.65 -19.83 2.06
CA LEU A 23 -17.50 -20.87 3.08
C LEU A 23 -17.90 -20.29 4.43
N ALA A 24 -18.84 -20.96 5.07
CA ALA A 24 -19.36 -20.61 6.37
C ALA A 24 -18.35 -20.93 7.47
N ALA A 25 -18.00 -19.92 8.29
CA ALA A 25 -17.29 -20.12 9.54
C ALA A 25 -18.23 -19.94 10.73
N THR A 26 -18.21 -20.87 11.65
CA THR A 26 -18.97 -20.89 12.89
C THR A 26 -18.46 -19.85 13.88
N PRO A 27 -19.31 -19.20 14.68
CA PRO A 27 -18.88 -18.23 15.69
C PRO A 27 -18.39 -18.95 16.96
N ALA A 28 -17.20 -18.54 17.43
CA ALA A 28 -16.72 -18.89 18.75
C ALA A 28 -17.22 -17.88 19.80
N ALA A 29 -17.78 -18.36 20.89
CA ALA A 29 -18.22 -17.56 22.01
C ALA A 29 -17.02 -17.22 22.90
N ALA A 30 -16.95 -15.99 23.44
CA ALA A 30 -15.95 -15.55 24.41
C ALA A 30 -16.60 -14.89 25.63
N GLU A 31 -16.04 -15.16 26.81
CA GLU A 31 -16.45 -14.68 28.11
C GLU A 31 -16.04 -13.24 28.43
N PRO A 32 -16.70 -12.53 29.37
CA PRO A 32 -16.51 -11.12 29.66
C PRO A 32 -15.52 -10.86 30.82
N GLY A 33 -14.60 -9.92 30.59
CA GLY A 33 -13.74 -9.33 31.61
C GLY A 33 -13.50 -7.85 31.31
N GLY A 34 -13.89 -6.98 32.21
CA GLY A 34 -13.93 -5.56 32.01
C GLY A 34 -12.61 -4.84 32.26
N ASP A 35 -12.38 -3.75 31.51
CA ASP A 35 -11.71 -2.54 31.98
C ASP A 35 -12.11 -1.35 31.08
N THR A 36 -12.33 -0.19 31.72
CA THR A 36 -12.94 1.00 31.12
C THR A 36 -11.87 1.97 30.62
N GLY A 37 -11.36 1.76 29.39
CA GLY A 37 -10.64 2.78 28.63
C GLY A 37 -11.56 3.46 27.63
N ASP A 38 -11.36 4.75 27.37
CA ASP A 38 -12.23 5.55 26.50
C ASP A 38 -12.28 5.08 25.04
N GLU A 39 -11.26 4.36 24.54
CA GLU A 39 -11.25 3.80 23.18
C GLU A 39 -12.11 2.55 23.01
N GLY A 40 -12.49 1.90 24.08
CA GLY A 40 -13.11 0.59 24.05
C GLY A 40 -14.32 0.42 24.91
N ALA A 41 -14.87 1.49 25.38
CA ALA A 41 -16.10 1.48 26.15
C ALA A 41 -17.34 1.14 25.31
N SER A 42 -17.19 0.21 24.33
CA SER A 42 -18.36 -0.50 23.83
C SER A 42 -18.75 -1.57 24.85
N ALA A 43 -20.04 -1.87 24.99
CA ALA A 43 -20.55 -2.93 25.87
C ALA A 43 -19.96 -4.32 25.56
N ASN A 44 -19.05 -4.39 24.59
CA ASN A 44 -18.38 -5.59 24.16
C ASN A 44 -16.89 -5.29 23.88
N PRO A 45 -15.97 -5.55 24.82
CA PRO A 45 -14.54 -5.35 24.63
C PRO A 45 -13.98 -6.12 23.40
N THR A 46 -14.66 -7.16 22.96
CA THR A 46 -14.29 -7.88 21.73
C THR A 46 -14.57 -7.07 20.46
N LEU A 47 -15.50 -6.12 20.48
CA LEU A 47 -15.80 -5.26 19.33
C LEU A 47 -14.62 -4.33 19.01
N GLY A 48 -14.05 -3.67 20.02
CA GLY A 48 -12.89 -2.77 19.84
C GLY A 48 -11.67 -3.53 19.31
N SER A 49 -11.35 -4.69 19.89
CA SER A 49 -10.21 -5.50 19.42
C SER A 49 -10.42 -6.04 17.99
N VAL A 50 -11.61 -6.54 17.66
CA VAL A 50 -11.91 -6.99 16.28
C VAL A 50 -11.81 -5.85 15.29
N LEU A 51 -12.28 -4.66 15.66
CA LEU A 51 -12.21 -3.48 14.79
C LEU A 51 -10.76 -3.02 14.60
N GLU A 52 -9.96 -2.97 15.65
CA GLU A 52 -8.53 -2.65 15.59
C GLU A 52 -7.77 -3.64 14.72
N ASP A 53 -7.90 -4.93 14.97
CA ASP A 53 -7.21 -5.98 14.22
C ASP A 53 -7.62 -6.01 12.75
N SER A 54 -8.92 -5.88 12.47
CA SER A 54 -9.40 -5.88 11.08
C SER A 54 -8.97 -4.63 10.33
N THR A 55 -9.01 -3.45 10.96
CA THR A 55 -8.56 -2.20 10.34
C THR A 55 -7.07 -2.20 10.07
N ARG A 56 -6.26 -2.66 11.03
CA ARG A 56 -4.81 -2.80 10.86
C ARG A 56 -4.47 -3.78 9.74
N ALA A 57 -5.05 -4.97 9.75
CA ALA A 57 -4.79 -5.98 8.72
C ALA A 57 -5.27 -5.53 7.33
N TRP A 58 -6.39 -4.80 7.24
CA TRP A 58 -6.84 -4.19 5.99
C TRP A 58 -5.84 -3.16 5.47
N SER A 59 -5.36 -2.28 6.33
CA SER A 59 -4.40 -1.22 5.96
C SER A 59 -3.06 -1.81 5.52
N GLU A 60 -2.55 -2.82 6.22
CA GLU A 60 -1.33 -3.55 5.83
C GLU A 60 -1.49 -4.27 4.48
N ALA A 61 -2.66 -4.88 4.24
CA ALA A 61 -2.95 -5.53 2.96
C ALA A 61 -3.02 -4.50 1.83
N LYS A 62 -3.64 -3.34 2.09
CA LYS A 62 -3.69 -2.24 1.12
C LYS A 62 -2.31 -1.70 0.77
N GLU A 63 -1.43 -1.49 1.75
CA GLU A 63 -0.07 -1.04 1.49
C GLU A 63 0.71 -2.04 0.63
N LYS A 64 0.59 -3.34 0.92
CA LYS A 64 1.20 -4.40 0.11
C LYS A 64 0.63 -4.42 -1.31
N PHE A 65 -0.67 -4.22 -1.46
CA PHE A 65 -1.32 -4.13 -2.76
C PHE A 65 -0.79 -2.92 -3.56
N ASP A 66 -0.76 -1.73 -2.96
CA ASP A 66 -0.29 -0.51 -3.63
C ASP A 66 1.19 -0.63 -4.05
N ALA A 67 2.04 -1.22 -3.19
CA ALA A 67 3.44 -1.51 -3.51
C ALA A 67 3.58 -2.53 -4.65
N SER A 68 2.74 -3.56 -4.69
CA SER A 68 2.73 -4.56 -5.75
C SER A 68 2.28 -3.97 -7.09
N VAL A 69 1.27 -3.09 -7.09
CA VAL A 69 0.83 -2.36 -8.30
C VAL A 69 1.98 -1.51 -8.88
N LYS A 70 2.75 -0.84 -8.02
CA LYS A 70 3.92 -0.07 -8.46
C LYS A 70 4.98 -0.98 -9.10
N ARG A 71 5.35 -2.09 -8.43
CA ARG A 71 6.31 -3.06 -8.98
C ARG A 71 5.83 -3.67 -10.29
N GLN A 72 4.54 -3.98 -10.41
CA GLN A 72 3.95 -4.45 -11.67
C GLN A 72 4.15 -3.44 -12.81
N GLY A 73 3.98 -2.14 -12.54
CA GLY A 73 4.25 -1.09 -13.52
C GLY A 73 5.72 -1.06 -13.97
N GLU A 74 6.64 -1.15 -13.02
CA GLU A 74 8.09 -1.20 -13.28
C GLU A 74 8.49 -2.44 -14.10
N LEU A 75 8.02 -3.62 -13.71
CA LEU A 75 8.26 -4.88 -14.43
C LEU A 75 7.67 -4.86 -15.85
N THR A 76 6.50 -4.26 -16.01
CA THR A 76 5.87 -4.10 -17.33
C THR A 76 6.73 -3.23 -18.26
N ALA A 77 7.27 -2.12 -17.75
CA ALA A 77 8.16 -1.25 -18.51
C ALA A 77 9.47 -1.97 -18.88
N GLN A 78 10.06 -2.72 -17.94
CA GLN A 78 11.25 -3.54 -18.19
C GLN A 78 11.00 -4.62 -19.25
N LEU A 79 9.87 -5.32 -19.17
CA LEU A 79 9.49 -6.33 -20.15
C LEU A 79 9.35 -5.74 -21.55
N GLN A 80 8.70 -4.57 -21.67
CA GLN A 80 8.57 -3.88 -22.97
C GLN A 80 9.94 -3.51 -23.55
N ALA A 81 10.87 -3.02 -22.72
CA ALA A 81 12.23 -2.71 -23.15
C ALA A 81 12.98 -3.97 -23.61
N THR A 82 12.88 -5.06 -22.85
CA THR A 82 13.48 -6.35 -23.20
C THR A 82 12.89 -6.91 -24.51
N GLU A 83 11.58 -6.79 -24.73
CA GLU A 83 10.91 -7.24 -25.95
C GLU A 83 11.34 -6.42 -27.17
N ALA A 84 11.57 -5.12 -27.02
CA ALA A 84 12.11 -4.28 -28.09
C ALA A 84 13.55 -4.66 -28.47
N GLN A 85 14.42 -4.89 -27.48
CA GLN A 85 15.78 -5.36 -27.71
C GLN A 85 15.78 -6.76 -28.37
N LEU A 86 14.96 -7.67 -27.85
CA LEU A 86 14.81 -9.02 -28.40
C LEU A 86 14.41 -9.01 -29.86
N ALA A 87 13.47 -8.14 -30.25
CA ALA A 87 13.06 -8.00 -31.64
C ALA A 87 14.23 -7.57 -32.54
N THR A 88 15.04 -6.60 -32.11
CA THR A 88 16.24 -6.14 -32.84
C THR A 88 17.27 -7.24 -33.01
N VAL A 89 17.63 -7.95 -31.91
CA VAL A 89 18.62 -9.02 -31.96
C VAL A 89 18.13 -10.21 -32.79
N GLN A 90 16.82 -10.53 -32.69
CA GLN A 90 16.23 -11.58 -33.54
C GLN A 90 16.32 -11.26 -35.03
N GLU A 91 16.11 -10.01 -35.43
CA GLU A 91 16.25 -9.58 -36.81
C GLU A 91 17.71 -9.72 -37.28
N GLN A 92 18.68 -9.33 -36.46
CA GLN A 92 20.12 -9.49 -36.77
C GLN A 92 20.52 -10.97 -36.91
N VAL A 93 20.10 -11.80 -35.98
CA VAL A 93 20.36 -13.24 -36.04
C VAL A 93 19.70 -13.91 -37.23
N ALA A 94 18.45 -13.48 -37.58
CA ALA A 94 17.77 -13.99 -38.76
C ALA A 94 18.49 -13.59 -40.04
N ALA A 95 19.03 -12.38 -40.16
CA ALA A 95 19.84 -11.95 -41.29
C ALA A 95 21.12 -12.80 -41.45
N ILE A 96 21.80 -13.05 -40.36
CA ILE A 96 22.98 -13.94 -40.33
C ILE A 96 22.61 -15.36 -40.78
N ALA A 97 21.52 -15.91 -40.24
CA ALA A 97 21.08 -17.27 -40.60
C ALA A 97 20.71 -17.37 -42.09
N VAL A 98 20.05 -16.37 -42.65
CA VAL A 98 19.73 -16.29 -44.10
C VAL A 98 21.02 -16.22 -44.92
N ALA A 99 21.98 -15.37 -44.53
CA ALA A 99 23.26 -15.25 -45.22
C ALA A 99 24.03 -16.62 -45.19
N ALA A 100 24.15 -17.25 -44.03
CA ALA A 100 24.81 -18.54 -43.87
C ALA A 100 24.12 -19.66 -44.66
N TYR A 101 22.77 -19.65 -44.73
CA TYR A 101 22.04 -20.63 -45.54
C TYR A 101 22.27 -20.42 -47.04
N ARG A 102 22.31 -19.16 -47.52
CA ARG A 102 22.53 -18.84 -48.94
C ARG A 102 23.93 -19.11 -49.42
N THR A 103 24.93 -18.84 -48.60
CA THR A 103 26.34 -19.00 -48.96
C THR A 103 26.85 -20.41 -48.77
N GLY A 104 26.31 -21.15 -47.79
CA GLY A 104 26.75 -22.51 -47.43
C GLY A 104 28.12 -22.54 -46.75
N PRO A 105 28.48 -23.66 -46.12
CA PRO A 105 29.72 -23.78 -45.35
C PRO A 105 31.00 -23.80 -46.22
N LEU A 106 30.90 -24.18 -47.48
CA LEU A 106 32.02 -24.24 -48.39
C LEU A 106 32.50 -22.85 -48.89
N THR A 107 31.66 -21.80 -48.83
CA THR A 107 32.02 -20.46 -49.27
C THR A 107 33.06 -19.80 -48.38
N THR A 108 32.99 -20.03 -47.09
CA THR A 108 33.99 -19.55 -46.12
C THR A 108 35.34 -20.19 -46.35
N PHE A 109 35.36 -21.48 -46.60
CA PHE A 109 36.59 -22.21 -46.95
C PHE A 109 37.16 -21.76 -48.33
N ALA A 110 36.29 -21.58 -49.33
CA ALA A 110 36.70 -21.09 -50.62
C ALA A 110 37.31 -19.68 -50.56
N ALA A 111 36.72 -18.78 -49.76
CA ALA A 111 37.24 -17.45 -49.52
C ALA A 111 38.62 -17.42 -48.85
N LEU A 112 38.96 -18.39 -48.03
CA LEU A 112 40.28 -18.53 -47.47
C LEU A 112 41.29 -19.09 -48.51
N MET A 113 40.88 -20.06 -49.29
CA MET A 113 41.75 -20.70 -50.27
C MET A 113 42.05 -19.83 -51.52
N ASP A 114 41.20 -18.84 -51.81
CA ASP A 114 41.39 -17.86 -52.88
C ASP A 114 42.36 -16.72 -52.49
N ALA A 115 43.10 -16.86 -51.39
CA ALA A 115 44.09 -15.90 -50.95
C ALA A 115 45.40 -16.07 -51.81
N GLY A 116 45.78 -15.04 -52.53
CA GLY A 116 46.93 -15.07 -53.44
C GLY A 116 48.29 -14.95 -52.73
N THR A 117 48.32 -14.52 -51.45
CA THR A 117 49.55 -14.37 -50.64
C THR A 117 49.31 -14.80 -49.20
N PRO A 118 50.38 -15.17 -48.45
CA PRO A 118 50.25 -15.50 -47.03
C PRO A 118 49.65 -14.40 -46.17
N ASP A 119 49.95 -13.13 -46.46
CA ASP A 119 49.44 -11.99 -45.71
C ASP A 119 47.92 -11.81 -45.96
N SER A 120 47.47 -11.94 -47.24
CA SER A 120 46.02 -11.89 -47.54
C SER A 120 45.25 -13.07 -46.96
N PHE A 121 45.88 -14.23 -46.79
CA PHE A 121 45.30 -15.35 -46.08
C PHE A 121 45.08 -15.02 -44.59
N ALA A 122 46.10 -14.43 -43.93
CA ALA A 122 46.02 -14.06 -42.51
C ALA A 122 44.93 -13.00 -42.28
N GLU A 123 44.86 -11.98 -43.10
CA GLU A 123 43.78 -10.93 -43.02
C GLU A 123 42.37 -11.51 -43.17
N ARG A 124 42.17 -12.43 -44.13
CA ARG A 124 40.88 -13.09 -44.36
C ARG A 124 40.53 -14.04 -43.18
N ALA A 125 41.48 -14.73 -42.65
CA ALA A 125 41.30 -15.60 -41.50
C ALA A 125 40.88 -14.78 -40.24
N ASP A 126 41.53 -13.63 -40.01
CA ASP A 126 41.19 -12.74 -38.94
C ASP A 126 39.78 -12.16 -39.10
N THR A 127 39.40 -11.71 -40.33
CA THR A 127 38.06 -11.22 -40.64
C THR A 127 36.98 -12.27 -40.37
N ILE A 128 37.22 -13.53 -40.80
CA ILE A 128 36.29 -14.64 -40.55
C ILE A 128 36.17 -14.92 -39.04
N ASN A 129 37.25 -14.86 -38.30
CA ASN A 129 37.24 -15.03 -36.86
C ASN A 129 36.47 -13.91 -36.14
N GLN A 130 36.64 -12.64 -36.57
CA GLN A 130 35.89 -11.52 -36.06
C GLN A 130 34.38 -11.70 -36.32
N ILE A 131 33.98 -12.13 -37.51
CA ILE A 131 32.58 -12.43 -37.86
C ILE A 131 32.05 -13.56 -36.97
N ALA A 132 32.83 -14.64 -36.77
CA ALA A 132 32.41 -15.73 -35.90
C ALA A 132 32.17 -15.26 -34.45
N HIS A 133 33.10 -14.49 -33.91
CA HIS A 133 32.94 -13.90 -32.57
C HIS A 133 31.74 -12.95 -32.47
N HIS A 134 31.50 -12.13 -33.48
CA HIS A 134 30.34 -11.28 -33.52
C HIS A 134 29.04 -12.07 -33.51
N ASN A 135 28.96 -13.12 -34.34
CA ASN A 135 27.76 -13.96 -34.40
C ASN A 135 27.54 -14.74 -33.09
N ASP A 136 28.59 -15.22 -32.46
CA ASP A 136 28.53 -15.92 -31.17
C ASP A 136 28.02 -14.96 -30.06
N ASN A 137 28.51 -13.71 -30.02
CA ASN A 137 28.03 -12.68 -29.10
C ASN A 137 26.54 -12.40 -29.28
N LEU A 138 26.05 -12.25 -30.53
CA LEU A 138 24.65 -12.07 -30.82
C LEU A 138 23.75 -13.22 -30.38
N LEU A 139 24.27 -14.49 -30.52
CA LEU A 139 23.54 -15.67 -30.05
C LEU A 139 23.47 -15.70 -28.51
N HIS A 140 24.57 -15.33 -27.84
CA HIS A 140 24.59 -15.20 -26.39
C HIS A 140 23.63 -14.10 -25.89
N GLU A 141 23.62 -12.96 -26.56
CA GLU A 141 22.70 -11.85 -26.26
C GLU A 141 21.24 -12.28 -26.46
N LEU A 142 20.92 -12.94 -27.57
CA LEU A 142 19.59 -13.48 -27.84
C LEU A 142 19.14 -14.45 -26.76
N LYS A 143 20.01 -15.33 -26.33
CA LYS A 143 19.72 -16.28 -25.23
C LYS A 143 19.46 -15.55 -23.92
N GLY A 144 20.35 -14.63 -23.55
CA GLY A 144 20.21 -13.83 -22.32
C GLY A 144 18.89 -12.99 -22.29
N LEU A 145 18.54 -12.38 -23.42
CA LEU A 145 17.29 -11.62 -23.54
C LEU A 145 16.05 -12.51 -23.42
N LYS A 146 16.06 -13.73 -23.98
CA LYS A 146 14.97 -14.71 -23.82
C LYS A 146 14.82 -15.17 -22.38
N GLU A 147 15.91 -15.45 -21.69
CA GLU A 147 15.93 -15.82 -20.28
C GLU A 147 15.38 -14.67 -19.40
N SER A 148 15.83 -13.43 -19.68
CA SER A 148 15.34 -12.23 -19.00
C SER A 148 13.85 -12.02 -19.23
N GLN A 149 13.36 -12.16 -20.46
CA GLN A 149 11.94 -12.07 -20.79
C GLN A 149 11.12 -13.11 -20.02
N ALA A 150 11.58 -14.35 -19.96
CA ALA A 150 10.88 -15.42 -19.23
C ALA A 150 10.83 -15.14 -17.73
N ALA A 151 11.91 -14.66 -17.13
CA ALA A 151 11.99 -14.28 -15.73
C ALA A 151 11.06 -13.09 -15.41
N GLN A 152 11.02 -12.07 -16.27
CA GLN A 152 10.15 -10.91 -16.10
C GLN A 152 8.67 -11.29 -16.21
N LYS A 153 8.30 -12.16 -17.15
CA LYS A 153 6.93 -12.68 -17.26
C LYS A 153 6.51 -13.43 -16.01
N LYS A 154 7.39 -14.30 -15.52
CA LYS A 154 7.11 -15.02 -14.26
C LYS A 154 6.96 -14.06 -13.08
N ALA A 155 7.81 -13.05 -12.95
CA ALA A 155 7.71 -12.06 -11.90
C ALA A 155 6.39 -11.28 -11.97
N LEU A 156 5.89 -10.96 -13.16
CA LEU A 156 4.58 -10.35 -13.35
C LEU A 156 3.43 -11.25 -12.90
N GLU A 157 3.49 -12.56 -13.22
CA GLU A 157 2.50 -13.53 -12.76
C GLU A 157 2.50 -13.64 -11.24
N ASP A 158 3.67 -13.68 -10.60
CA ASP A 158 3.83 -13.73 -9.15
C ASP A 158 3.25 -12.46 -8.48
N GLU A 159 3.48 -11.26 -9.06
CA GLU A 159 2.88 -10.01 -8.56
C GLU A 159 1.35 -9.99 -8.69
N VAL A 160 0.81 -10.48 -9.79
CA VAL A 160 -0.67 -10.58 -9.96
C VAL A 160 -1.27 -11.53 -8.92
N ALA A 161 -0.63 -12.68 -8.66
CA ALA A 161 -1.09 -13.61 -7.63
C ALA A 161 -1.01 -12.98 -6.22
N ALA A 162 0.05 -12.24 -5.91
CA ALA A 162 0.16 -11.50 -4.67
C ALA A 162 -0.94 -10.44 -4.51
N GLN A 163 -1.25 -9.69 -5.57
CA GLN A 163 -2.35 -8.71 -5.57
C GLN A 163 -3.70 -9.37 -5.28
N GLN A 164 -3.99 -10.51 -5.88
CA GLN A 164 -5.24 -11.24 -5.62
C GLN A 164 -5.37 -11.64 -4.14
N GLN A 165 -4.30 -12.12 -3.52
CA GLN A 165 -4.30 -12.42 -2.08
C GLN A 165 -4.56 -11.17 -1.22
N GLN A 166 -3.96 -10.04 -1.57
CA GLN A 166 -4.19 -8.79 -0.82
C GLN A 166 -5.65 -8.32 -0.96
N VAL A 167 -6.23 -8.40 -2.16
CA VAL A 167 -7.65 -8.07 -2.38
C VAL A 167 -8.56 -8.95 -1.53
N GLN A 168 -8.36 -10.26 -1.52
CA GLN A 168 -9.13 -11.17 -0.67
C GLN A 168 -9.00 -10.84 0.83
N THR A 169 -7.78 -10.54 1.28
CA THR A 169 -7.55 -10.13 2.67
C THR A 169 -8.29 -8.84 2.99
N MET A 170 -8.21 -7.81 2.12
CA MET A 170 -8.92 -6.55 2.31
C MET A 170 -10.43 -6.73 2.36
N GLU A 171 -11.00 -7.53 1.47
CA GLU A 171 -12.44 -7.83 1.45
C GLU A 171 -12.89 -8.55 2.73
N GLN A 172 -12.14 -9.56 3.18
CA GLN A 172 -12.46 -10.27 4.42
C GLN A 172 -12.38 -9.32 5.62
N LYS A 173 -11.32 -8.53 5.74
CA LYS A 173 -11.13 -7.61 6.87
C LYS A 173 -12.12 -6.46 6.88
N LYS A 174 -12.51 -5.96 5.72
CA LYS A 174 -13.62 -5.03 5.58
C LYS A 174 -14.93 -5.63 6.09
N LYS A 175 -15.25 -6.86 5.71
CA LYS A 175 -16.44 -7.58 6.15
C LYS A 175 -16.43 -7.84 7.67
N ASP A 176 -15.28 -8.18 8.23
CA ASP A 176 -15.11 -8.34 9.68
C ASP A 176 -15.43 -7.03 10.41
N ALA A 177 -14.86 -5.91 9.95
CA ALA A 177 -15.12 -4.58 10.50
C ALA A 177 -16.59 -4.15 10.36
N GLU A 178 -17.21 -4.34 9.18
CA GLU A 178 -18.63 -4.04 8.96
C GLU A 178 -19.54 -4.86 9.87
N THR A 179 -19.22 -6.13 10.08
CA THR A 179 -19.99 -7.02 10.95
C THR A 179 -19.89 -6.57 12.41
N ALA A 180 -18.69 -6.21 12.85
CA ALA A 180 -18.48 -5.67 14.18
C ALA A 180 -19.27 -4.35 14.38
N LEU A 181 -19.21 -3.44 13.42
CA LEU A 181 -19.87 -2.12 13.51
C LEU A 181 -21.40 -2.17 13.35
N LYS A 182 -21.97 -3.21 12.72
CA LYS A 182 -23.43 -3.40 12.71
C LYS A 182 -24.02 -3.51 14.10
N LEU A 183 -23.28 -4.08 15.05
CA LEU A 183 -23.71 -4.18 16.44
C LEU A 183 -23.72 -2.81 17.15
N ALA A 184 -22.95 -1.85 16.65
CA ALA A 184 -22.87 -0.48 17.19
C ALA A 184 -23.83 0.52 16.53
N GLY A 185 -24.61 0.10 15.52
CA GLY A 185 -25.62 0.97 14.88
C GLY A 185 -25.44 1.16 13.36
N GLY A 186 -24.39 0.60 12.76
CA GLY A 186 -24.18 0.59 11.30
C GLY A 186 -23.66 1.92 10.72
N PRO A 187 -23.73 2.11 9.37
CA PRO A 187 -23.18 3.27 8.69
C PRO A 187 -23.77 4.60 9.11
N SER A 188 -22.96 5.66 9.16
CA SER A 188 -23.37 7.02 9.44
C SER A 188 -22.89 7.99 8.35
N LYS A 189 -23.35 9.25 8.41
CA LYS A 189 -22.89 10.30 7.48
C LYS A 189 -21.53 10.89 7.86
N GLY A 190 -21.14 10.76 9.13
CA GLY A 190 -19.91 11.30 9.66
C GLY A 190 -19.81 12.82 9.56
N PHE A 191 -18.58 13.32 9.56
CA PHE A 191 -18.26 14.73 9.57
C PHE A 191 -17.51 15.09 8.29
N VAL A 192 -18.03 16.09 7.56
CA VAL A 192 -17.44 16.59 6.31
C VAL A 192 -17.29 18.10 6.42
N THR A 193 -16.10 18.60 6.13
CA THR A 193 -15.81 20.04 6.08
C THR A 193 -15.10 20.34 4.75
N ALA A 194 -15.55 21.38 4.05
CA ALA A 194 -14.93 21.86 2.83
C ALA A 194 -13.61 22.59 3.10
N ASN A 195 -12.71 22.62 2.12
CA ASN A 195 -11.48 23.44 2.13
C ASN A 195 -10.50 23.17 3.29
N LEU A 196 -10.42 21.94 3.77
CA LEU A 196 -9.41 21.56 4.77
C LEU A 196 -8.01 21.60 4.18
N PRO A 197 -6.97 21.97 4.93
CA PRO A 197 -5.58 21.88 4.49
C PRO A 197 -5.15 20.43 4.29
N SER A 198 -4.06 20.25 3.53
CA SER A 198 -3.42 18.95 3.35
C SER A 198 -2.22 18.86 4.26
N ALA A 199 -2.12 17.80 5.05
CA ALA A 199 -0.95 17.50 5.87
C ALA A 199 0.23 17.08 5.01
N ASP A 200 1.44 17.38 5.47
CA ASP A 200 2.66 16.80 4.90
C ASP A 200 2.68 15.28 5.16
N PRO A 201 3.09 14.46 4.19
CA PRO A 201 3.04 13.01 4.37
C PRO A 201 4.14 12.52 5.33
N VAL A 202 3.81 11.48 6.11
CA VAL A 202 4.82 10.73 6.87
C VAL A 202 5.82 10.04 5.95
N PRO A 203 7.08 9.86 6.39
CA PRO A 203 8.08 9.09 5.64
C PRO A 203 7.57 7.67 5.31
N ARG A 204 7.87 7.20 4.10
CA ARG A 204 7.53 5.86 3.65
C ARG A 204 8.77 5.08 3.28
N THR A 205 8.67 3.76 3.34
CA THR A 205 9.72 2.85 2.85
C THR A 205 9.87 2.96 1.34
N SER A 206 10.96 2.42 0.78
CA SER A 206 11.16 2.36 -0.68
C SER A 206 10.04 1.63 -1.43
N SER A 207 9.37 0.68 -0.77
CA SER A 207 8.19 -0.02 -1.29
C SER A 207 6.90 0.79 -1.19
N GLY A 208 6.92 1.99 -0.56
CA GLY A 208 5.75 2.85 -0.40
C GLY A 208 4.94 2.61 0.88
N GLY A 209 5.26 1.56 1.66
CA GLY A 209 4.60 1.24 2.92
C GLY A 209 5.04 2.13 4.08
N LEU A 210 4.32 2.07 5.19
CA LEU A 210 4.69 2.75 6.43
C LEU A 210 5.78 1.95 7.16
N PRO A 211 6.86 2.60 7.63
CA PRO A 211 7.87 1.91 8.45
C PRO A 211 7.26 1.44 9.79
N LYS A 212 7.73 0.31 10.30
CA LYS A 212 7.38 -0.12 11.66
C LYS A 212 7.96 0.85 12.66
N GLU A 213 7.12 1.32 13.60
CA GLU A 213 7.52 2.25 14.64
C GLU A 213 7.19 1.70 16.03
N SER A 214 7.89 2.22 17.02
CA SER A 214 7.64 1.97 18.44
C SER A 214 7.51 3.29 19.19
N CYS A 215 7.04 3.23 20.44
CA CYS A 215 7.00 4.37 21.36
C CYS A 215 8.43 4.80 21.69
N SER A 216 9.03 5.67 20.89
CA SER A 216 10.46 6.02 20.94
C SER A 216 10.73 7.52 21.05
N VAL A 217 9.71 8.35 20.87
CA VAL A 217 9.81 9.80 20.96
C VAL A 217 9.12 10.25 22.24
N LYS A 218 9.73 11.22 22.98
CA LYS A 218 9.08 11.81 24.16
C LYS A 218 7.74 12.42 23.77
N ASP A 219 6.69 12.07 24.48
CA ASP A 219 5.38 12.71 24.32
C ASP A 219 5.43 14.16 24.85
N PRO A 220 5.18 15.18 24.01
CA PRO A 220 5.19 16.56 24.48
C PRO A 220 3.95 16.92 25.34
N THR A 221 2.94 16.05 25.40
CA THR A 221 1.68 16.28 26.11
C THR A 221 1.58 15.55 27.45
N THR A 222 2.40 14.52 27.63
CA THR A 222 2.44 13.70 28.85
C THR A 222 3.86 13.35 29.26
N THR A 223 4.04 12.53 30.29
CA THR A 223 5.37 12.05 30.73
C THR A 223 5.86 10.81 29.99
N GLY A 224 5.06 10.25 29.09
CA GLY A 224 5.35 9.02 28.35
C GLY A 224 6.06 9.22 27.02
N CYS A 225 5.84 8.28 26.13
CA CYS A 225 6.38 8.30 24.76
C CYS A 225 5.27 8.12 23.71
N ILE A 226 5.53 8.60 22.51
CA ILE A 226 4.70 8.36 21.32
C ILE A 226 5.56 7.86 20.16
N THR A 227 4.92 7.37 19.10
CA THR A 227 5.64 7.02 17.88
C THR A 227 5.99 8.30 17.10
N PRO A 228 7.06 8.27 16.27
CA PRO A 228 7.39 9.40 15.39
C PRO A 228 6.20 9.82 14.50
N ARG A 229 5.42 8.87 14.01
CA ARG A 229 4.23 9.12 13.19
C ARG A 229 3.12 9.84 13.95
N MET A 230 2.87 9.45 15.21
CA MET A 230 1.89 10.14 16.04
C MET A 230 2.34 11.57 16.36
N LEU A 231 3.62 11.77 16.66
CA LEU A 231 4.17 13.11 16.84
C LEU A 231 3.97 13.97 15.58
N HIS A 232 4.24 13.41 14.41
CA HIS A 232 4.03 14.10 13.14
C HIS A 232 2.55 14.46 12.91
N ALA A 233 1.63 13.51 13.12
CA ALA A 233 0.21 13.76 12.95
C ALA A 233 -0.31 14.87 13.89
N MET A 234 0.15 14.88 15.14
CA MET A 234 -0.17 15.94 16.10
C MET A 234 0.39 17.30 15.65
N GLN A 235 1.65 17.35 15.21
CA GLN A 235 2.30 18.58 14.75
C GLN A 235 1.64 19.16 13.50
N GLU A 236 1.24 18.34 12.55
CA GLU A 236 0.52 18.76 11.36
C GLU A 236 -0.86 19.35 11.72
N ALA A 237 -1.61 18.70 12.61
CA ALA A 237 -2.85 19.27 13.09
C ALA A 237 -2.64 20.63 13.78
N GLN A 238 -1.61 20.78 14.61
CA GLN A 238 -1.28 22.03 15.29
C GLN A 238 -0.83 23.14 14.33
N LYS A 239 -0.05 22.80 13.31
CA LYS A 239 0.37 23.68 12.22
C LYS A 239 -0.84 24.26 11.48
N ASP A 240 -1.84 23.42 11.25
CA ASP A 240 -3.08 23.76 10.56
C ASP A 240 -4.15 24.41 11.45
N GLY A 241 -3.78 24.79 12.69
CA GLY A 241 -4.61 25.62 13.58
C GLY A 241 -5.31 24.85 14.69
N PHE A 242 -5.21 23.54 14.76
CA PHE A 242 -5.81 22.74 15.83
C PHE A 242 -4.91 22.70 17.07
N LYS A 243 -4.95 23.79 17.87
CA LYS A 243 -3.97 24.05 18.97
C LYS A 243 -4.55 23.92 20.36
N ARG A 244 -5.74 23.33 20.51
CA ARG A 244 -6.34 23.09 21.82
C ARG A 244 -5.61 21.98 22.57
N PHE A 245 -5.97 21.72 23.82
CA PHE A 245 -5.31 20.74 24.67
C PHE A 245 -5.28 19.34 24.00
N VAL A 246 -4.16 18.64 24.15
CA VAL A 246 -3.97 17.28 23.65
C VAL A 246 -3.36 16.42 24.76
N ALA A 247 -3.79 15.17 24.89
CA ALA A 247 -3.16 14.15 25.71
C ALA A 247 -2.98 12.86 24.91
N CYS A 248 -1.74 12.32 24.86
CA CYS A 248 -1.43 11.18 24.02
C CYS A 248 -1.18 9.90 24.84
N PHE A 249 -0.03 9.79 25.48
CA PHE A 249 0.34 8.55 26.17
C PHE A 249 -0.46 8.32 27.47
N ARG A 250 -0.91 7.10 27.65
CA ARG A 250 -1.42 6.56 28.93
C ARG A 250 -0.71 5.24 29.24
N PRO A 251 -0.27 4.98 30.47
CA PRO A 251 0.51 3.79 30.80
C PRO A 251 -0.34 2.50 30.88
N SER A 252 -1.65 2.62 30.88
CA SER A 252 -2.60 1.50 31.00
C SER A 252 -3.74 1.62 30.00
N GLY A 253 -4.37 0.49 29.70
CA GLY A 253 -5.47 0.38 28.73
C GLY A 253 -5.17 -0.64 27.65
N PRO A 254 -6.19 -1.19 27.00
CA PRO A 254 -6.03 -2.29 26.05
C PRO A 254 -5.60 -1.86 24.63
N TYR A 255 -5.69 -0.57 24.29
CA TYR A 255 -5.63 -0.11 22.90
C TYR A 255 -4.32 0.64 22.55
N GLU A 256 -4.40 1.77 21.84
CA GLU A 256 -3.26 2.38 21.16
C GLU A 256 -2.51 3.44 22.00
N HIS A 257 -3.13 4.01 23.06
CA HIS A 257 -2.46 4.98 23.94
C HIS A 257 -1.22 4.41 24.65
N PRO A 258 -1.26 3.21 25.25
CA PRO A 258 -0.06 2.62 25.88
C PRO A 258 1.05 2.27 24.89
N LYS A 259 0.70 2.15 23.61
CA LYS A 259 1.66 1.90 22.51
C LYS A 259 2.22 3.21 21.93
N GLY A 260 1.76 4.37 22.40
CA GLY A 260 2.13 5.70 21.88
C GLY A 260 1.60 5.99 20.48
N ARG A 261 0.51 5.33 20.08
CA ARG A 261 -0.08 5.44 18.75
C ARG A 261 -1.46 6.10 18.75
N ALA A 262 -1.89 6.67 19.88
CA ALA A 262 -3.13 7.42 20.00
C ALA A 262 -2.94 8.74 20.72
N CYS A 263 -3.75 9.74 20.33
CA CYS A 263 -3.89 11.03 21.01
C CYS A 263 -5.35 11.46 21.05
N ASP A 264 -5.73 12.05 22.19
CA ASP A 264 -7.02 12.69 22.41
C ASP A 264 -6.89 14.20 22.27
N PHE A 265 -7.59 14.78 21.33
CA PHE A 265 -7.58 16.20 21.02
C PHE A 265 -8.83 16.86 21.62
N SER A 266 -8.67 17.59 22.69
CA SER A 266 -9.77 18.33 23.33
C SER A 266 -10.42 19.33 22.39
N VAL A 267 -11.72 19.46 22.49
CA VAL A 267 -12.47 20.43 21.70
C VAL A 267 -12.85 21.70 22.46
N GLN A 268 -12.60 21.75 23.77
CA GLN A 268 -12.81 22.96 24.55
C GLN A 268 -11.61 23.92 24.50
N THR A 269 -11.86 25.19 24.73
CA THR A 269 -10.82 26.24 24.74
C THR A 269 -9.99 26.25 26.03
N LYS A 270 -10.48 25.67 27.11
CA LYS A 270 -9.75 25.52 28.39
C LYS A 270 -8.87 24.27 28.35
N SER A 271 -7.89 24.21 29.25
CA SER A 271 -7.09 23.01 29.42
C SER A 271 -7.91 21.82 29.92
N GLY A 272 -7.56 20.61 29.43
CA GLY A 272 -8.25 19.36 29.76
C GLY A 272 -9.45 19.05 28.86
N PHE A 273 -10.21 18.04 29.23
CA PHE A 273 -11.39 17.59 28.50
C PHE A 273 -12.65 18.06 29.23
N GLY A 274 -13.55 18.74 28.57
CA GLY A 274 -14.77 19.28 29.18
C GLY A 274 -15.94 18.32 29.21
N GLY A 275 -17.14 18.89 29.25
CA GLY A 275 -18.40 18.16 29.04
C GLY A 275 -18.68 17.92 27.56
N VAL A 276 -19.92 17.52 27.26
CA VAL A 276 -20.38 17.31 25.88
C VAL A 276 -20.19 18.58 25.04
N ALA A 277 -19.54 18.46 23.90
CA ALA A 277 -19.30 19.56 22.98
C ALA A 277 -20.60 20.09 22.39
N SER A 278 -20.70 21.41 22.27
CA SER A 278 -21.81 22.11 21.61
C SER A 278 -21.30 23.39 20.94
N GLY A 279 -22.08 23.96 20.03
CA GLY A 279 -21.73 25.23 19.37
C GLY A 279 -20.34 25.16 18.69
N ASP A 280 -19.49 26.13 18.98
CA ASP A 280 -18.14 26.24 18.39
C ASP A 280 -17.22 25.07 18.74
N ASP A 281 -17.36 24.45 19.91
CA ASP A 281 -16.57 23.27 20.28
C ASP A 281 -16.97 22.05 19.45
N PHE A 282 -18.26 21.86 19.16
CA PHE A 282 -18.72 20.81 18.25
C PHE A 282 -18.23 21.05 16.81
N VAL A 283 -18.28 22.29 16.32
CA VAL A 283 -17.77 22.65 14.99
C VAL A 283 -16.27 22.41 14.89
N TYR A 284 -15.51 22.79 15.94
CA TYR A 284 -14.07 22.54 16.00
C TYR A 284 -13.74 21.04 15.95
N GLY A 285 -14.40 20.21 16.76
CA GLY A 285 -14.20 18.77 16.78
C GLY A 285 -14.57 18.12 15.45
N SER A 286 -15.70 18.52 14.86
CA SER A 286 -16.15 18.01 13.56
C SER A 286 -15.17 18.37 12.44
N THR A 287 -14.60 19.59 12.49
CA THR A 287 -13.59 20.05 11.52
C THR A 287 -12.28 19.28 11.69
N LEU A 288 -11.82 19.05 12.91
CA LEU A 288 -10.62 18.28 13.21
C LEU A 288 -10.76 16.81 12.81
N ALA A 289 -11.90 16.18 13.11
CA ALA A 289 -12.18 14.81 12.70
C ALA A 289 -12.18 14.68 11.17
N ALA A 290 -12.83 15.60 10.46
CA ALA A 290 -12.81 15.66 9.00
C ALA A 290 -11.39 15.90 8.44
N TYR A 291 -10.55 16.70 9.12
CA TYR A 291 -9.15 16.93 8.76
C TYR A 291 -8.35 15.62 8.82
N PHE A 292 -8.44 14.86 9.89
CA PHE A 292 -7.74 13.58 10.01
C PHE A 292 -8.21 12.56 8.97
N VAL A 293 -9.51 12.51 8.69
CA VAL A 293 -10.07 11.63 7.64
C VAL A 293 -9.56 12.02 6.25
N LYS A 294 -9.57 13.32 5.92
CA LYS A 294 -9.02 13.82 4.65
C LYS A 294 -7.55 13.44 4.48
N ASN A 295 -6.76 13.55 5.53
CA ASN A 295 -5.32 13.33 5.53
C ASN A 295 -4.92 11.91 5.97
N ALA A 296 -5.86 10.96 5.99
CA ALA A 296 -5.64 9.64 6.57
C ALA A 296 -4.48 8.87 5.95
N ASN A 297 -4.33 8.94 4.63
CA ASN A 297 -3.21 8.28 3.94
C ASN A 297 -1.87 8.97 4.21
N GLN A 298 -1.85 10.30 4.25
CA GLN A 298 -0.64 11.10 4.53
C GLN A 298 -0.12 10.85 5.94
N LEU A 299 -1.02 10.77 6.91
CA LEU A 299 -0.69 10.65 8.34
C LEU A 299 -0.62 9.19 8.82
N GLY A 300 -1.07 8.22 8.03
CA GLY A 300 -1.15 6.82 8.44
C GLY A 300 -2.24 6.56 9.48
N VAL A 301 -3.39 7.20 9.33
CA VAL A 301 -4.52 7.07 10.27
C VAL A 301 -5.07 5.65 10.25
N MET A 302 -5.24 5.07 11.41
CA MET A 302 -5.91 3.80 11.62
C MET A 302 -7.41 3.98 11.84
N TYR A 303 -7.80 4.84 12.79
CA TYR A 303 -9.18 5.29 12.97
C TYR A 303 -9.27 6.66 13.64
N VAL A 304 -10.43 7.29 13.48
CA VAL A 304 -10.82 8.53 14.14
C VAL A 304 -12.14 8.30 14.84
N ILE A 305 -12.25 8.71 16.13
CA ILE A 305 -13.53 8.67 16.85
C ILE A 305 -13.91 10.09 17.23
N TRP A 306 -15.14 10.47 16.94
CA TRP A 306 -15.70 11.74 17.34
C TRP A 306 -17.22 11.65 17.46
N PHE A 307 -17.74 12.14 18.56
CA PHE A 307 -19.16 12.35 18.83
C PHE A 307 -20.04 11.11 18.53
N LYS A 308 -19.64 9.95 19.13
CA LYS A 308 -20.31 8.64 18.97
C LYS A 308 -20.22 8.07 17.55
N GLU A 309 -19.27 8.51 16.77
CA GLU A 309 -19.00 7.93 15.45
C GLU A 309 -17.52 7.59 15.30
N ILE A 310 -17.25 6.51 14.61
CA ILE A 310 -15.89 6.05 14.26
C ILE A 310 -15.72 6.00 12.75
N TRP A 311 -14.58 6.45 12.29
CA TRP A 311 -14.15 6.30 10.90
C TRP A 311 -12.94 5.38 10.81
N THR A 312 -12.96 4.47 9.82
CA THR A 312 -11.80 3.67 9.45
C THR A 312 -11.61 3.72 7.93
N PRO A 313 -10.37 3.50 7.41
CA PRO A 313 -10.12 3.51 5.97
C PRO A 313 -10.83 2.37 5.22
N ALA A 314 -11.19 1.28 5.91
CA ALA A 314 -11.85 0.12 5.30
C ALA A 314 -13.34 0.33 5.04
N VAL A 315 -14.04 1.03 5.95
CA VAL A 315 -15.51 1.08 5.95
C VAL A 315 -16.10 2.48 5.99
N GLY A 316 -15.29 3.52 6.27
CA GLY A 316 -15.78 4.89 6.43
C GLY A 316 -16.43 5.14 7.78
N TRP A 317 -17.31 6.14 7.88
CA TRP A 317 -18.01 6.51 9.11
C TRP A 317 -19.11 5.52 9.50
N HIS A 318 -19.14 5.17 10.79
CA HIS A 318 -20.15 4.31 11.41
C HIS A 318 -20.48 4.84 12.79
N HIS A 319 -21.69 4.53 13.27
CA HIS A 319 -22.04 4.77 14.66
C HIS A 319 -21.16 3.96 15.59
N TYR A 320 -20.70 4.58 16.65
CA TYR A 320 -19.85 4.01 17.67
C TYR A 320 -20.34 4.51 19.03
N SER A 321 -21.17 3.73 19.69
CA SER A 321 -21.62 4.06 21.02
C SER A 321 -20.56 3.64 22.04
N GLY A 322 -19.94 4.60 22.70
CA GLY A 322 -19.33 4.41 23.99
C GLY A 322 -20.39 3.89 24.98
N VAL A 323 -19.99 3.21 26.01
CA VAL A 323 -20.89 2.40 26.83
C VAL A 323 -21.22 3.04 28.15
N ALA A 324 -20.37 3.93 28.61
CA ALA A 324 -20.49 4.50 29.95
C ALA A 324 -21.42 5.70 30.04
N GLY A 325 -21.76 6.32 28.90
CA GLY A 325 -22.64 7.49 28.88
C GLY A 325 -22.00 8.77 29.41
N ASP A 326 -20.70 8.77 29.68
CA ASP A 326 -19.95 9.97 30.04
C ASP A 326 -19.29 10.59 28.79
N PRO A 327 -18.97 11.89 28.81
CA PRO A 327 -18.47 12.59 27.64
C PRO A 327 -17.15 12.03 27.08
N SER A 328 -16.31 11.42 27.89
CA SER A 328 -15.00 10.89 27.45
C SER A 328 -15.15 9.54 26.78
N SER A 329 -15.89 8.60 27.37
CA SER A 329 -16.14 7.29 26.75
C SER A 329 -17.01 7.36 25.49
N ASP A 330 -17.89 8.38 25.40
CA ASP A 330 -18.70 8.65 24.21
C ASP A 330 -17.98 9.52 23.19
N HIS A 331 -16.74 9.95 23.45
CA HIS A 331 -15.92 10.83 22.61
C HIS A 331 -16.67 12.12 22.20
N THR A 332 -17.49 12.67 23.13
CA THR A 332 -18.27 13.88 22.84
C THR A 332 -17.58 15.15 23.31
N ASN A 333 -16.39 15.07 23.93
CA ASN A 333 -15.57 16.17 24.42
C ASN A 333 -14.15 16.24 23.81
N HIS A 334 -13.79 15.26 23.01
CA HIS A 334 -12.50 15.21 22.30
C HIS A 334 -12.59 14.38 21.01
N VAL A 335 -11.71 14.68 20.09
CA VAL A 335 -11.47 13.85 18.90
C VAL A 335 -10.34 12.88 19.23
N HIS A 336 -10.63 11.57 19.18
CA HIS A 336 -9.63 10.53 19.32
C HIS A 336 -9.01 10.21 17.95
N LEU A 337 -7.70 10.16 17.88
CA LEU A 337 -6.93 9.74 16.71
C LEU A 337 -6.06 8.55 17.06
N SER A 338 -6.20 7.46 16.32
CA SER A 338 -5.23 6.35 16.31
C SER A 338 -4.55 6.21 14.96
N ILE A 339 -3.26 5.84 14.98
CA ILE A 339 -2.44 5.63 13.79
C ILE A 339 -1.89 4.21 13.71
N LEU A 340 -1.46 3.80 12.51
CA LEU A 340 -0.90 2.47 12.21
C LEU A 340 0.45 2.21 12.86
#